data_80ce5d58a5d15c7b60999ba565ab24a0
#
_entry.id   80ce5d58a5d15c7b60999ba565ab24a0
#
_cell.length_a   1.000
_cell.length_b   1.000
_cell.length_c   1.000
_cell.angle_alpha   90.00
_cell.angle_beta   90.00
_cell.angle_gamma   90.00
#
_symmetry.space_group_name_H-M   'P 1'
#
loop_
_entity.id
_entity.type
_entity.pdbx_description
1 polymer ?
#
loop_
_entity_poly.entity_id
_entity_poly.type
_entity_poly.pdbx_seq_one_letter_code
_entity_poly.pdbx_strand_id
1 'polypeptide(L)'
;MKVKVQVRNIHKPDLKSEVDLLVDTGAIYTILKRERLTGLSVEPRDKRQFKTADGRVIEREVGGVEVEIKGHSAYSIVIFGEASDAEVLGVTTLEELGLQVDPVSGELKPLELLLLRFLS
;
A
#
# COMPACT_ATOMS: atom_id res chain seq x y z
N MET A 1 9.69 -4.85 -10.13
CA MET A 1 10.39 -5.18 -8.88
C MET A 1 9.38 -5.67 -7.86
N LYS A 2 9.62 -6.83 -7.30
CA LYS A 2 8.80 -7.36 -6.21
C LYS A 2 9.46 -7.10 -4.87
N VAL A 3 8.66 -6.78 -3.88
CA VAL A 3 9.13 -6.49 -2.53
C VAL A 3 8.34 -7.34 -1.54
N LYS A 4 9.02 -7.89 -0.58
CA LYS A 4 8.39 -8.64 0.51
C LYS A 4 7.82 -7.66 1.52
N VAL A 5 6.51 -7.73 1.73
CA VAL A 5 5.77 -6.82 2.60
C VAL A 5 5.07 -7.63 3.68
N GLN A 6 5.23 -7.23 4.93
CA GLN A 6 4.42 -7.79 5.99
C GLN A 6 3.20 -6.89 6.20
N VAL A 7 2.02 -7.49 6.18
CA VAL A 7 0.75 -6.80 6.38
C VAL A 7 0.14 -7.29 7.68
N ARG A 8 -0.28 -6.37 8.54
CA ARG A 8 -0.74 -6.70 9.88
C ARG A 8 -2.03 -5.95 10.18
N ASN A 9 -2.94 -6.65 10.87
CA ASN A 9 -4.14 -6.01 11.39
C ASN A 9 -3.74 -5.02 12.48
N ILE A 10 -4.20 -3.77 12.39
CA ILE A 10 -3.83 -2.69 13.32
C ILE A 10 -4.29 -3.01 14.75
N HIS A 11 -5.47 -3.59 14.88
CA HIS A 11 -6.07 -3.85 16.21
C HIS A 11 -5.74 -5.24 16.75
N LYS A 12 -5.31 -6.15 15.88
CA LYS A 12 -4.98 -7.54 16.23
C LYS A 12 -3.63 -7.89 15.61
N PRO A 13 -2.53 -7.41 16.20
CA PRO A 13 -1.22 -7.50 15.55
C PRO A 13 -0.69 -8.94 15.36
N ASP A 14 -1.28 -9.93 16.02
CA ASP A 14 -0.94 -11.33 15.76
C ASP A 14 -1.45 -11.81 14.40
N LEU A 15 -2.45 -11.12 13.84
CA LEU A 15 -2.97 -11.43 12.53
C LEU A 15 -2.13 -10.68 11.50
N LYS A 16 -1.23 -11.41 10.88
CA LYS A 16 -0.27 -10.86 9.92
C LYS A 16 -0.02 -11.85 8.79
N SER A 17 0.36 -11.34 7.64
CA SER A 17 0.68 -12.12 6.47
C SER A 17 1.83 -11.47 5.73
N GLU A 18 2.71 -12.30 5.18
CA GLU A 18 3.79 -11.85 4.33
C GLU A 18 3.37 -12.04 2.88
N VAL A 19 3.57 -11.02 2.07
CA VAL A 19 3.17 -11.06 0.66
C VAL A 19 4.25 -10.42 -0.19
N ASP A 20 4.52 -11.00 -1.37
CA ASP A 20 5.40 -10.40 -2.35
C ASP A 20 4.55 -9.52 -3.26
N LEU A 21 4.78 -8.21 -3.19
CA LEU A 21 4.03 -7.25 -3.99
C LEU A 21 4.89 -6.66 -5.09
N LEU A 22 4.30 -6.53 -6.27
CA LEU A 22 4.92 -5.79 -7.36
C LEU A 22 4.80 -4.31 -7.05
N VAL A 23 5.93 -3.58 -7.12
CA VAL A 23 5.93 -2.13 -6.94
C VAL A 23 5.37 -1.49 -8.21
N ASP A 24 4.33 -0.67 -8.04
CA ASP A 24 3.70 0.02 -9.16
C ASP A 24 3.62 1.51 -8.84
N THR A 25 4.55 2.28 -9.41
CA THR A 25 4.61 3.72 -9.19
C THR A 25 3.47 4.47 -9.89
N GLY A 26 2.72 3.79 -10.75
CA GLY A 26 1.49 4.34 -11.33
C GLY A 26 0.27 4.14 -10.44
N ALA A 27 0.36 3.30 -9.41
CA ALA A 27 -0.73 3.09 -8.47
C ALA A 27 -0.58 4.03 -7.28
N ILE A 28 -1.63 4.78 -6.95
CA ILE A 28 -1.62 5.67 -5.79
C ILE A 28 -1.69 4.86 -4.51
N TYR A 29 -2.67 3.95 -4.40
CA TYR A 29 -2.85 3.12 -3.22
C TYR A 29 -2.39 1.69 -3.46
N THR A 30 -1.94 1.05 -2.40
CA THR A 30 -1.68 -0.39 -2.39
C THR A 30 -2.99 -1.15 -2.53
N ILE A 31 -2.98 -2.19 -3.36
CA ILE A 31 -4.14 -3.06 -3.59
C ILE A 31 -3.80 -4.45 -3.07
N LEU A 32 -4.64 -4.97 -2.18
CA LEU A 32 -4.53 -6.33 -1.66
C LEU A 32 -5.84 -7.05 -1.91
N LYS A 33 -5.78 -8.33 -2.22
CA LYS A 33 -6.98 -9.13 -2.43
C LYS A 33 -7.88 -9.10 -1.21
N ARG A 34 -9.20 -9.01 -1.46
CA ARG A 34 -10.21 -9.03 -0.39
C ARG A 34 -10.04 -10.24 0.52
N GLU A 35 -9.77 -11.41 -0.05
CA GLU A 35 -9.61 -12.64 0.73
C GLU A 35 -8.45 -12.54 1.71
N ARG A 36 -7.36 -11.89 1.32
CA ARG A 36 -6.20 -11.67 2.19
C ARG A 36 -6.57 -10.79 3.38
N LEU A 37 -7.25 -9.69 3.09
CA LEU A 37 -7.64 -8.73 4.13
C LEU A 37 -8.69 -9.33 5.07
N THR A 38 -9.67 -10.04 4.52
CA THR A 38 -10.67 -10.75 5.32
C THR A 38 -10.01 -11.79 6.22
N GLY A 39 -9.02 -12.52 5.68
CA GLY A 39 -8.26 -13.51 6.46
C GLY A 39 -7.49 -12.90 7.62
N LEU A 40 -7.16 -11.61 7.54
CA LEU A 40 -6.52 -10.85 8.62
C LEU A 40 -7.54 -10.12 9.50
N SER A 41 -8.82 -10.36 9.31
CA SER A 41 -9.92 -9.68 10.02
C SER A 41 -9.90 -8.16 9.83
N VAL A 42 -9.37 -7.69 8.70
CA VAL A 42 -9.41 -6.27 8.35
C VAL A 42 -10.75 -5.96 7.72
N GLU A 43 -11.43 -4.94 8.24
CA GLU A 43 -12.74 -4.53 7.77
C GLU A 43 -12.63 -3.25 6.93
N PRO A 44 -13.46 -3.12 5.89
CA PRO A 44 -13.51 -1.87 5.13
C PRO A 44 -13.99 -0.72 6.01
N ARG A 45 -13.44 0.46 5.79
CA ARG A 45 -13.82 1.69 6.50
C ARG A 45 -14.63 2.64 5.63
N ASP A 46 -14.43 2.58 4.31
CA ASP A 46 -15.01 3.53 3.38
C ASP A 46 -15.06 2.94 1.99
N LYS A 47 -15.81 3.59 1.11
CA LYS A 47 -15.81 3.28 -0.31
C LYS A 47 -15.35 4.50 -1.07
N ARG A 48 -14.54 4.29 -2.11
CA ARG A 48 -14.04 5.38 -2.94
C ARG A 48 -14.12 5.01 -4.41
N GLN A 49 -14.24 6.04 -5.23
CA GLN A 49 -14.22 5.88 -6.67
C GLN A 49 -12.81 6.10 -7.18
N PHE A 50 -12.41 5.27 -8.11
CA PHE A 50 -11.08 5.32 -8.72
C PHE A 50 -11.24 5.35 -10.22
N LYS A 51 -10.37 6.10 -10.90
CA LYS A 51 -10.33 6.14 -12.33
C LYS A 51 -9.22 5.22 -12.82
N THR A 52 -9.55 4.28 -13.71
CA THR A 52 -8.58 3.38 -14.29
C THR A 52 -7.84 4.08 -15.44
N ALA A 53 -6.74 3.46 -15.90
CA ALA A 53 -5.93 4.02 -16.96
C ALA A 53 -6.72 4.21 -18.27
N ASP A 54 -7.72 3.37 -18.53
CA ASP A 54 -8.58 3.47 -19.70
C ASP A 54 -9.77 4.41 -19.52
N GLY A 55 -9.82 5.16 -18.42
CA GLY A 55 -10.82 6.18 -18.16
C GLY A 55 -12.10 5.69 -17.49
N ARG A 56 -12.22 4.38 -17.20
CA ARG A 56 -13.39 3.87 -16.49
C ARG A 56 -13.34 4.30 -15.02
N VAL A 57 -14.52 4.49 -14.44
CA VAL A 57 -14.65 4.77 -13.01
C VAL A 57 -15.10 3.47 -12.35
N ILE A 58 -14.35 3.04 -11.33
CA ILE A 58 -14.68 1.85 -10.55
C ILE A 58 -14.80 2.24 -9.08
N GLU A 59 -15.59 1.51 -8.33
CA GLU A 59 -15.72 1.70 -6.89
C GLU A 59 -15.03 0.55 -6.18
N ARG A 60 -14.27 0.89 -5.13
CA ARG A 60 -13.61 -0.11 -4.28
C ARG A 60 -13.71 0.31 -2.83
N GLU A 61 -13.79 -0.67 -1.95
CA GLU A 61 -13.70 -0.44 -0.53
C GLU A 61 -12.25 -0.22 -0.14
N VAL A 62 -12.03 0.59 0.88
CA VAL A 62 -10.70 0.87 1.42
C VAL A 62 -10.71 0.65 2.93
N GLY A 63 -9.55 0.33 3.48
CA GLY A 63 -9.37 0.14 4.91
C GLY A 63 -7.92 0.42 5.29
N GLY A 64 -7.61 0.27 6.57
CA GLY A 64 -6.27 0.52 7.08
C GLY A 64 -5.59 -0.74 7.56
N VAL A 65 -4.30 -0.84 7.31
CA VAL A 65 -3.44 -1.92 7.81
C VAL A 65 -2.13 -1.32 8.28
N GLU A 66 -1.37 -2.11 9.05
CA GLU A 66 0.03 -1.80 9.28
C GLU A 66 0.86 -2.56 8.26
N VAL A 67 1.81 -1.87 7.63
CA VAL A 67 2.72 -2.47 6.67
C VAL A 67 4.15 -2.34 7.17
N GLU A 68 4.96 -3.33 6.86
CA GLU A 68 6.38 -3.31 7.21
C GLU A 68 7.21 -3.80 6.04
N ILE A 69 8.25 -3.02 5.69
CA ILE A 69 9.21 -3.37 4.65
C ILE A 69 10.59 -3.06 5.20
N LYS A 70 11.47 -4.06 5.27
CA LYS A 70 12.88 -3.90 5.66
C LYS A 70 13.05 -3.10 6.96
N GLY A 71 12.22 -3.38 7.96
CA GLY A 71 12.30 -2.72 9.26
C GLY A 71 11.59 -1.37 9.34
N HIS A 72 11.08 -0.84 8.24
CA HIS A 72 10.25 0.36 8.25
C HIS A 72 8.79 -0.05 8.35
N SER A 73 8.04 0.59 9.23
CA SER A 73 6.62 0.30 9.40
C SER A 73 5.78 1.56 9.40
N ALA A 74 4.55 1.44 8.96
CA ALA A 74 3.60 2.53 8.92
C ALA A 74 2.18 1.99 8.83
N TYR A 75 1.21 2.82 9.20
CA TYR A 75 -0.19 2.55 8.91
C TYR A 75 -0.49 3.07 7.51
N SER A 76 -1.19 2.28 6.74
CA SER A 76 -1.44 2.60 5.34
C SER A 76 -2.87 2.29 4.94
N ILE A 77 -3.43 3.12 4.08
CA ILE A 77 -4.67 2.84 3.40
C ILE A 77 -4.40 1.80 2.31
N VAL A 78 -5.27 0.80 2.24
CA VAL A 78 -5.23 -0.20 1.17
C VAL A 78 -6.59 -0.34 0.52
N ILE A 79 -6.59 -0.70 -0.76
CA ILE A 79 -7.80 -1.01 -1.52
C ILE A 79 -8.09 -2.51 -1.36
N PHE A 80 -9.36 -2.84 -1.09
CA PHE A 80 -9.85 -4.22 -1.12
C PHE A 80 -10.02 -4.61 -2.59
N GLY A 81 -9.04 -5.34 -3.12
CA GLY A 81 -9.03 -5.75 -4.52
C GLY A 81 -10.06 -6.84 -4.80
N GLU A 82 -10.74 -6.69 -5.92
CA GLU A 82 -11.65 -7.72 -6.42
C GLU A 82 -10.86 -8.78 -7.22
N ALA A 83 -11.56 -9.82 -7.65
CA ALA A 83 -10.89 -10.98 -8.26
C ALA A 83 -10.03 -10.62 -9.48
N SER A 84 -10.44 -9.61 -10.26
CA SER A 84 -9.71 -9.16 -11.44
C SER A 84 -8.57 -8.19 -11.15
N ASP A 85 -8.47 -7.70 -9.91
CA ASP A 85 -7.47 -6.70 -9.57
C ASP A 85 -6.13 -7.37 -9.23
N ALA A 86 -5.04 -6.76 -9.66
CA ALA A 86 -3.71 -7.21 -9.27
C ALA A 86 -3.37 -6.71 -7.86
N GLU A 87 -2.58 -7.49 -7.14
CA GLU A 87 -2.01 -7.01 -5.87
C GLU A 87 -0.74 -6.24 -6.18
N VAL A 88 -0.70 -4.97 -5.77
CA VAL A 88 0.44 -4.09 -6.03
C VAL A 88 0.73 -3.20 -4.83
N LEU A 89 1.99 -2.79 -4.74
CA LEU A 89 2.44 -1.82 -3.73
C LEU A 89 2.40 -0.43 -4.36
N GLY A 90 1.56 0.44 -3.79
CA GLY A 90 1.35 1.78 -4.34
C GLY A 90 2.27 2.84 -3.73
N VAL A 91 2.29 4.00 -4.37
CA VAL A 91 3.17 5.12 -4.01
C VAL A 91 2.89 5.66 -2.62
N THR A 92 1.61 5.78 -2.24
CA THR A 92 1.23 6.32 -0.94
C THR A 92 1.81 5.47 0.20
N THR A 93 1.75 4.14 0.07
CA THR A 93 2.34 3.25 1.08
C THR A 93 3.84 3.46 1.19
N LEU A 94 4.53 3.57 0.05
CA LEU A 94 5.97 3.83 0.05
C LEU A 94 6.31 5.13 0.76
N GLU A 95 5.57 6.20 0.45
CA GLU A 95 5.80 7.50 1.07
C GLU A 95 5.54 7.46 2.58
N GLU A 96 4.49 6.76 3.01
CA GLU A 96 4.22 6.59 4.44
C GLU A 96 5.32 5.82 5.16
N LEU A 97 5.98 4.91 4.45
CA LEU A 97 7.14 4.18 4.97
C LEU A 97 8.43 5.00 4.89
N GLY A 98 8.41 6.17 4.26
CA GLY A 98 9.60 6.96 4.03
C GLY A 98 10.52 6.38 2.96
N LEU A 99 9.95 5.68 1.99
CA LEU A 99 10.70 5.00 0.94
C LEU A 99 10.31 5.49 -0.44
N GLN A 100 11.24 5.35 -1.37
CA GLN A 100 11.00 5.60 -2.79
C GLN A 100 11.76 4.59 -3.64
N VAL A 101 11.35 4.46 -4.89
CA VAL A 101 12.09 3.65 -5.86
C VAL A 101 13.21 4.50 -6.44
N ASP A 102 14.44 3.99 -6.37
CA ASP A 102 15.57 4.62 -7.03
C ASP A 102 15.44 4.38 -8.54
N PRO A 103 15.32 5.44 -9.37
CA PRO A 103 15.14 5.27 -10.80
C PRO A 103 16.37 4.67 -11.50
N VAL A 104 17.54 4.74 -10.88
CA VAL A 104 18.76 4.19 -11.46
C VAL A 104 18.90 2.70 -11.16
N SER A 105 18.79 2.31 -9.89
CA SER A 105 18.99 0.90 -9.48
C SER A 105 17.70 0.09 -9.54
N GLY A 106 16.53 0.74 -9.51
CA GLY A 106 15.23 0.06 -9.39
C GLY A 106 14.95 -0.43 -7.98
N GLU A 107 15.81 -0.15 -7.01
CA GLU A 107 15.65 -0.61 -5.64
C GLU A 107 15.02 0.45 -4.76
N LEU A 108 14.50 0.03 -3.60
CA LEU A 108 13.97 0.96 -2.61
C LEU A 108 15.10 1.66 -1.90
N LYS A 109 14.92 2.95 -1.67
CA LYS A 109 15.84 3.77 -0.89
C LYS A 109 15.07 4.74 -0.02
N PRO A 110 15.69 5.32 1.03
CA PRO A 110 15.02 6.33 1.84
C PRO A 110 14.53 7.51 1.01
N LEU A 111 13.33 8.00 1.35
CA LEU A 111 12.75 9.18 0.74
C LEU A 111 13.12 10.41 1.60
N GLU A 112 13.62 11.45 0.94
CA GLU A 112 13.90 12.71 1.60
C GLU A 112 12.61 13.52 1.72
N LEU A 113 12.14 13.71 2.95
CA LEU A 113 10.89 14.42 3.21
C LEU A 113 11.15 15.90 3.45
N LEU A 114 10.38 16.74 2.75
CA LEU A 114 10.53 18.18 2.81
C LEU A 114 9.61 18.78 3.86
N LEU A 115 10.15 19.02 5.07
CA LEU A 115 9.44 19.77 6.12
C LEU A 115 9.87 21.22 6.18
N LEU A 116 10.98 21.55 5.52
CA LEU A 116 11.66 22.82 5.72
C LEU A 116 10.90 24.05 5.24
N ARG A 117 9.93 23.90 4.34
CA ARG A 117 9.16 25.03 3.86
C ARG A 117 8.37 25.73 4.97
N PHE A 118 8.18 25.06 6.11
CA PHE A 118 7.51 25.64 7.27
C PHE A 118 8.48 26.28 8.26
N LEU A 119 9.77 26.11 8.04
CA LEU A 119 10.81 26.60 8.92
C LEU A 119 11.58 27.77 8.34
N SER A 120 11.38 28.07 7.08
CA SER A 120 12.11 29.14 6.39
C SER A 120 11.50 30.51 6.60
#